data_40bed8320951aa94bc360f098445dd12
#
_entry.id   40bed8320951aa94bc360f098445dd12
#
_cell.length_a   1.000
_cell.length_b   1.000
_cell.length_c   1.000
_cell.angle_alpha   90.00
_cell.angle_beta   90.00
_cell.angle_gamma   90.00
#
_symmetry.space_group_name_H-M   'P 1'
#
loop_
_entity.id
_entity.type
_entity.pdbx_description
1 polymer ?
#
loop_
_entity_poly.entity_id
_entity_poly.type
_entity_poly.pdbx_seq_one_letter_code
_entity_poly.pdbx_strand_id
1 'polypeptide(L)'
;PVKEIHFQNNISVQDNPTISISKNPEIMDKLKSYSQEDARGISPSALNTYMECHLKFYFKYMARIKEKEEMAEELDHRLLGTIFHQSTQSLYQTFPEGEITTEGLDTLIQNDALIEEHIREAYLNLYDTTVSKMLESGANELVLSVVKKYVKKVFEYDKTLCPFQIISMEKTYRMPITLFPLKSPMIIHVEGDIDRVDRI
;
A
#
# COMPACT_ATOMS: atom_id res chain seq x y z
N PRO A 1 2.94 66.63 0.16
CA PRO A 1 1.66 65.95 0.35
C PRO A 1 1.80 64.48 -0.08
N VAL A 2 1.67 63.60 0.89
CA VAL A 2 1.66 62.14 0.67
C VAL A 2 0.28 61.80 0.12
N LYS A 3 0.21 61.21 -1.09
CA LYS A 3 -1.03 60.68 -1.63
C LYS A 3 -1.24 59.27 -1.07
N GLU A 4 -2.25 59.08 -0.24
CA GLU A 4 -2.72 57.77 0.16
C GLU A 4 -3.48 57.12 -1.01
N ILE A 5 -3.02 55.98 -1.46
CA ILE A 5 -3.69 55.15 -2.46
C ILE A 5 -4.41 54.01 -1.72
N HIS A 6 -5.74 54.08 -1.69
CA HIS A 6 -6.56 53.00 -1.16
C HIS A 6 -6.80 51.95 -2.26
N PHE A 7 -6.28 50.72 -2.07
CA PHE A 7 -6.63 49.57 -2.90
C PHE A 7 -7.86 48.90 -2.29
N GLN A 8 -8.98 48.91 -2.97
CA GLN A 8 -10.13 48.07 -2.68
C GLN A 8 -10.03 46.82 -3.55
N ASN A 9 -9.65 45.69 -2.95
CA ASN A 9 -9.78 44.41 -3.61
C ASN A 9 -11.22 43.90 -3.46
N ASN A 10 -12.02 44.07 -4.50
CA ASN A 10 -13.28 43.38 -4.64
C ASN A 10 -12.99 41.93 -5.06
N ILE A 11 -12.67 41.08 -4.08
CA ILE A 11 -12.66 39.66 -4.30
C ILE A 11 -14.11 39.19 -4.30
N SER A 12 -14.70 39.05 -5.49
CA SER A 12 -15.95 38.31 -5.62
C SER A 12 -15.66 36.87 -5.29
N VAL A 13 -16.07 36.42 -4.10
CA VAL A 13 -16.12 35.01 -3.78
C VAL A 13 -17.13 34.40 -4.76
N GLN A 14 -16.67 33.82 -5.84
CA GLN A 14 -17.52 32.97 -6.66
C GLN A 14 -17.92 31.78 -5.78
N ASP A 15 -19.21 31.61 -5.52
CA ASP A 15 -19.74 30.42 -4.90
C ASP A 15 -19.25 29.22 -5.75
N ASN A 16 -18.32 28.44 -5.20
CA ASN A 16 -17.88 27.25 -5.86
C ASN A 16 -19.09 26.33 -6.06
N PRO A 17 -19.41 25.97 -7.30
CA PRO A 17 -20.58 25.14 -7.56
C PRO A 17 -20.46 23.83 -6.77
N THR A 18 -21.46 23.53 -5.95
CA THR A 18 -21.51 22.29 -5.20
C THR A 18 -21.62 21.13 -6.20
N ILE A 19 -20.57 20.30 -6.27
CA ILE A 19 -20.61 19.10 -7.11
C ILE A 19 -21.44 18.06 -6.38
N SER A 20 -22.57 17.66 -6.98
CA SER A 20 -23.42 16.59 -6.49
C SER A 20 -23.65 15.54 -7.57
N ILE A 21 -23.60 14.26 -7.17
CA ILE A 21 -23.82 13.13 -8.07
C ILE A 21 -25.00 12.32 -7.55
N SER A 22 -26.06 12.27 -8.34
CA SER A 22 -27.25 11.50 -7.98
C SER A 22 -26.96 10.00 -8.09
N LYS A 23 -27.43 9.22 -7.11
CA LYS A 23 -27.37 7.76 -7.14
C LYS A 23 -28.40 7.21 -8.13
N ASN A 24 -28.07 7.30 -9.42
CA ASN A 24 -28.87 6.76 -10.50
C ASN A 24 -28.81 5.21 -10.53
N PRO A 25 -29.65 4.52 -11.31
CA PRO A 25 -29.66 3.07 -11.42
C PRO A 25 -28.30 2.46 -11.76
N GLU A 26 -27.55 3.08 -12.67
CA GLU A 26 -26.22 2.60 -13.07
C GLU A 26 -25.22 2.58 -11.90
N ILE A 27 -25.19 3.65 -11.09
CA ILE A 27 -24.35 3.74 -9.91
C ILE A 27 -24.79 2.71 -8.86
N MET A 28 -26.11 2.56 -8.69
CA MET A 28 -26.66 1.59 -7.76
C MET A 28 -26.33 0.14 -8.15
N ASP A 29 -26.34 -0.17 -9.44
CA ASP A 29 -25.99 -1.51 -9.92
C ASP A 29 -24.48 -1.78 -9.75
N LYS A 30 -23.62 -0.80 -9.98
CA LYS A 30 -22.19 -0.89 -9.66
C LYS A 30 -21.96 -1.12 -8.16
N LEU A 31 -22.71 -0.45 -7.28
CA LEU A 31 -22.61 -0.66 -5.84
C LEU A 31 -23.11 -2.05 -5.43
N LYS A 32 -24.22 -2.52 -6.01
CA LYS A 32 -24.74 -3.86 -5.76
C LYS A 32 -23.81 -4.96 -6.23
N SER A 33 -22.98 -4.69 -7.28
CA SER A 33 -22.02 -5.69 -7.74
C SER A 33 -21.03 -6.10 -6.66
N TYR A 34 -20.72 -5.25 -5.67
CA TYR A 34 -19.87 -5.59 -4.52
C TYR A 34 -20.50 -6.59 -3.55
N SER A 35 -21.81 -6.83 -3.66
CA SER A 35 -22.53 -7.84 -2.84
C SER A 35 -22.64 -9.21 -3.53
N GLN A 36 -22.13 -9.37 -4.75
CA GLN A 36 -22.12 -10.64 -5.46
C GLN A 36 -21.00 -11.53 -4.91
N GLU A 37 -21.23 -12.83 -4.86
CA GLU A 37 -20.30 -13.80 -4.24
C GLU A 37 -18.93 -13.83 -4.96
N ASP A 38 -18.94 -13.72 -6.29
CA ASP A 38 -17.72 -13.70 -7.11
C ASP A 38 -17.15 -12.30 -7.37
N ALA A 39 -17.78 -11.27 -6.79
CA ALA A 39 -17.31 -9.90 -7.01
C ALA A 39 -16.03 -9.62 -6.22
N ARG A 40 -15.23 -8.70 -6.75
CA ARG A 40 -14.08 -8.16 -6.03
C ARG A 40 -14.55 -7.51 -4.72
N GLY A 41 -13.89 -7.83 -3.62
CA GLY A 41 -14.18 -7.23 -2.32
C GLY A 41 -13.86 -5.72 -2.28
N ILE A 42 -14.42 -5.05 -1.30
CA ILE A 42 -14.11 -3.64 -1.01
C ILE A 42 -12.81 -3.62 -0.20
N SER A 43 -11.78 -2.93 -0.71
CA SER A 43 -10.52 -2.79 0.03
C SER A 43 -10.67 -1.88 1.26
N PRO A 44 -9.87 -2.08 2.33
CA PRO A 44 -9.84 -1.18 3.50
C PRO A 44 -9.57 0.27 3.09
N SER A 45 -8.69 0.51 2.12
CA SER A 45 -8.42 1.85 1.58
C SER A 45 -9.62 2.45 0.85
N ALA A 46 -10.46 1.64 0.20
CA ALA A 46 -11.70 2.11 -0.40
C ALA A 46 -12.73 2.51 0.66
N LEU A 47 -12.84 1.74 1.75
CA LEU A 47 -13.68 2.08 2.89
C LEU A 47 -13.22 3.38 3.56
N ASN A 48 -11.93 3.53 3.80
CA ASN A 48 -11.37 4.77 4.36
C ASN A 48 -11.66 5.97 3.46
N THR A 49 -11.47 5.81 2.13
CA THR A 49 -11.79 6.88 1.17
C THR A 49 -13.27 7.24 1.20
N TYR A 50 -14.18 6.26 1.36
CA TYR A 50 -15.60 6.51 1.48
C TYR A 50 -15.94 7.27 2.75
N MET A 51 -15.34 6.92 3.89
CA MET A 51 -15.54 7.59 5.17
C MET A 51 -14.99 9.03 5.14
N GLU A 52 -13.86 9.24 4.45
CA GLU A 52 -13.24 10.55 4.31
C GLU A 52 -14.07 11.47 3.41
N CYS A 53 -14.46 11.01 2.22
CA CYS A 53 -15.22 11.76 1.24
C CYS A 53 -15.94 10.86 0.24
N HIS A 54 -17.28 10.86 0.25
CA HIS A 54 -18.10 10.07 -0.67
C HIS A 54 -17.85 10.43 -2.15
N LEU A 55 -17.58 11.70 -2.44
CA LEU A 55 -17.30 12.16 -3.80
C LEU A 55 -15.94 11.65 -4.31
N LYS A 56 -14.91 11.66 -3.45
CA LYS A 56 -13.58 11.08 -3.74
C LYS A 56 -13.70 9.57 -4.01
N PHE A 57 -14.49 8.86 -3.20
CA PHE A 57 -14.79 7.45 -3.42
C PHE A 57 -15.46 7.21 -4.78
N TYR A 58 -16.47 8.01 -5.11
CA TYR A 58 -17.14 7.91 -6.41
C TYR A 58 -16.15 8.06 -7.57
N PHE A 59 -15.36 9.12 -7.59
CA PHE A 59 -14.42 9.36 -8.68
C PHE A 59 -13.37 8.25 -8.79
N LYS A 60 -12.80 7.84 -7.67
CA LYS A 60 -11.70 6.86 -7.65
C LYS A 60 -12.18 5.43 -7.94
N TYR A 61 -13.26 4.98 -7.30
CA TYR A 61 -13.67 3.56 -7.33
C TYR A 61 -14.86 3.29 -8.25
N MET A 62 -15.80 4.23 -8.41
CA MET A 62 -16.98 4.05 -9.27
C MET A 62 -16.73 4.53 -10.68
N ALA A 63 -16.26 5.76 -10.84
CA ALA A 63 -15.94 6.36 -12.13
C ALA A 63 -14.56 5.95 -12.66
N ARG A 64 -13.69 5.40 -11.78
CA ARG A 64 -12.33 4.95 -12.09
C ARG A 64 -11.48 6.03 -12.78
N ILE A 65 -11.64 7.27 -12.34
CA ILE A 65 -10.80 8.37 -12.79
C ILE A 65 -9.43 8.18 -12.16
N LYS A 66 -8.42 8.02 -13.00
CA LYS A 66 -7.02 7.98 -12.56
C LYS A 66 -6.48 9.39 -12.52
N GLU A 67 -5.88 9.76 -11.40
CA GLU A 67 -5.03 10.95 -11.34
C GLU A 67 -3.83 10.71 -12.27
N LYS A 68 -3.43 11.75 -13.01
CA LYS A 68 -2.21 11.68 -13.80
C LYS A 68 -1.06 11.53 -12.80
N GLU A 69 -0.39 10.39 -12.82
CA GLU A 69 0.85 10.24 -12.06
C GLU A 69 1.86 11.23 -12.64
N GLU A 70 2.19 12.28 -11.89
CA GLU A 70 3.35 13.07 -12.19
C GLU A 70 4.55 12.15 -11.99
N MET A 71 5.39 12.04 -13.02
CA MET A 71 6.66 11.33 -12.90
C MET A 71 7.48 12.08 -11.86
N ALA A 72 7.43 11.60 -10.62
CA ALA A 72 8.30 12.09 -9.58
C ALA A 72 9.73 11.63 -9.92
N GLU A 73 10.62 12.56 -10.16
CA GLU A 73 12.06 12.31 -10.25
C GLU A 73 12.66 11.90 -8.89
N GLU A 74 11.84 11.96 -7.81
CA GLU A 74 12.24 11.57 -6.47
C GLU A 74 11.98 10.07 -6.24
N LEU A 75 12.88 9.46 -5.47
CA LEU A 75 12.76 8.11 -4.92
C LEU A 75 11.33 7.85 -4.45
N ASP A 76 10.56 7.10 -5.24
CA ASP A 76 9.16 6.80 -4.91
C ASP A 76 9.11 5.94 -3.64
N HIS A 77 8.52 6.48 -2.59
CA HIS A 77 8.31 5.75 -1.32
C HIS A 77 7.59 4.42 -1.52
N ARG A 78 6.74 4.31 -2.56
CA ARG A 78 6.09 3.06 -2.94
C ARG A 78 7.10 2.03 -3.41
N LEU A 79 8.08 2.45 -4.21
CA LEU A 79 9.14 1.58 -4.70
C LEU A 79 9.96 1.01 -3.54
N LEU A 80 10.40 1.88 -2.61
CA LEU A 80 11.10 1.46 -1.40
C LEU A 80 10.30 0.44 -0.60
N GLY A 81 8.99 0.70 -0.41
CA GLY A 81 8.09 -0.20 0.28
C GLY A 81 8.01 -1.56 -0.41
N THR A 82 7.83 -1.58 -1.72
CA THR A 82 7.71 -2.85 -2.49
C THR A 82 9.00 -3.67 -2.42
N ILE A 83 10.17 -3.04 -2.58
CA ILE A 83 11.47 -3.72 -2.47
C ILE A 83 11.64 -4.29 -1.06
N PHE A 84 11.30 -3.51 -0.03
CA PHE A 84 11.38 -3.94 1.36
C PHE A 84 10.49 -5.16 1.64
N HIS A 85 9.22 -5.13 1.22
CA HIS A 85 8.29 -6.23 1.41
C HIS A 85 8.76 -7.50 0.68
N GLN A 86 9.13 -7.40 -0.60
CA GLN A 86 9.59 -8.55 -1.38
C GLN A 86 10.89 -9.14 -0.83
N SER A 87 11.88 -8.31 -0.48
CA SER A 87 13.14 -8.80 0.08
C SER A 87 12.95 -9.43 1.46
N THR A 88 12.11 -8.83 2.30
CA THR A 88 11.81 -9.39 3.63
C THR A 88 11.09 -10.74 3.50
N GLN A 89 10.11 -10.84 2.60
CA GLN A 89 9.41 -12.08 2.33
C GLN A 89 10.37 -13.18 1.86
N SER A 90 11.24 -12.90 0.88
CA SER A 90 12.18 -13.88 0.34
C SER A 90 13.22 -14.32 1.38
N LEU A 91 13.66 -13.42 2.26
CA LEU A 91 14.57 -13.74 3.35
C LEU A 91 13.92 -14.65 4.40
N TYR A 92 12.65 -14.42 4.76
CA TYR A 92 11.94 -15.32 5.68
C TYR A 92 11.69 -16.71 5.07
N GLN A 93 11.56 -16.81 3.77
CA GLN A 93 11.42 -18.11 3.07
C GLN A 93 12.68 -18.97 3.15
N THR A 94 13.83 -18.43 3.56
CA THR A 94 15.04 -19.22 3.78
C THR A 94 14.99 -20.06 5.06
N PHE A 95 14.05 -19.74 5.98
CA PHE A 95 13.89 -20.53 7.21
C PHE A 95 13.18 -21.83 6.94
N PRO A 96 13.70 -22.97 7.47
CA PRO A 96 13.06 -24.26 7.33
C PRO A 96 11.72 -24.29 8.07
N GLU A 97 10.69 -24.82 7.42
CA GLU A 97 9.34 -25.03 7.99
C GLU A 97 8.65 -23.75 8.52
N GLY A 98 9.19 -22.58 8.21
CA GLY A 98 8.63 -21.29 8.62
C GLY A 98 8.74 -20.99 10.12
N GLU A 99 9.50 -21.80 10.88
CA GLU A 99 9.79 -21.51 12.29
C GLU A 99 10.98 -20.54 12.40
N ILE A 100 10.73 -19.41 13.04
CA ILE A 100 11.71 -18.35 13.21
C ILE A 100 12.29 -18.42 14.61
N THR A 101 13.62 -18.58 14.67
CA THR A 101 14.38 -18.66 15.92
C THR A 101 15.34 -17.49 16.07
N THR A 102 15.73 -17.19 17.30
CA THR A 102 16.70 -16.11 17.59
C THR A 102 18.04 -16.36 16.89
N GLU A 103 18.55 -17.61 16.95
CA GLU A 103 19.81 -17.99 16.33
C GLU A 103 19.78 -17.88 14.81
N GLY A 104 18.63 -18.25 14.22
CA GLY A 104 18.41 -18.11 12.78
C GLY A 104 18.42 -16.65 12.33
N LEU A 105 17.74 -15.78 13.09
CA LEU A 105 17.74 -14.34 12.83
C LEU A 105 19.12 -13.72 13.06
N ASP A 106 19.87 -14.12 14.06
CA ASP A 106 21.22 -13.65 14.29
C ASP A 106 22.15 -14.00 13.13
N THR A 107 22.04 -15.23 12.63
CA THR A 107 22.81 -15.70 11.47
C THR A 107 22.46 -14.86 10.22
N LEU A 108 21.17 -14.59 10.01
CA LEU A 108 20.69 -13.80 8.89
C LEU A 108 21.14 -12.34 8.97
N ILE A 109 21.02 -11.71 10.13
CA ILE A 109 21.45 -10.30 10.36
C ILE A 109 22.94 -10.11 10.11
N GLN A 110 23.77 -11.13 10.43
CA GLN A 110 25.21 -11.09 10.20
C GLN A 110 25.60 -11.36 8.75
N ASN A 111 24.72 -11.95 7.96
CA ASN A 111 24.99 -12.25 6.56
C ASN A 111 24.58 -11.10 5.62
N ASP A 112 25.40 -10.06 5.61
CA ASP A 112 25.18 -8.87 4.77
C ASP A 112 25.05 -9.20 3.29
N ALA A 113 25.84 -10.16 2.80
CA ALA A 113 25.84 -10.54 1.39
C ALA A 113 24.50 -11.15 0.96
N LEU A 114 23.94 -12.03 1.79
CA LEU A 114 22.62 -12.65 1.53
C LEU A 114 21.50 -11.60 1.54
N ILE A 115 21.51 -10.69 2.51
CA ILE A 115 20.52 -9.61 2.58
C ILE A 115 20.59 -8.73 1.33
N GLU A 116 21.80 -8.35 0.90
CA GLU A 116 22.00 -7.53 -0.30
C GLU A 116 21.58 -8.24 -1.58
N GLU A 117 21.80 -9.54 -1.67
CA GLU A 117 21.37 -10.37 -2.79
C GLU A 117 19.84 -10.34 -2.94
N HIS A 118 19.09 -10.63 -1.87
CA HIS A 118 17.64 -10.63 -1.88
C HIS A 118 17.05 -9.24 -2.15
N ILE A 119 17.65 -8.17 -1.63
CA ILE A 119 17.24 -6.79 -1.93
C ILE A 119 17.47 -6.47 -3.41
N ARG A 120 18.60 -6.89 -3.97
CA ARG A 120 18.94 -6.67 -5.38
C ARG A 120 17.99 -7.45 -6.29
N GLU A 121 17.65 -8.68 -5.96
CA GLU A 121 16.66 -9.46 -6.70
C GLU A 121 15.27 -8.80 -6.67
N ALA A 122 14.82 -8.36 -5.49
CA ALA A 122 13.55 -7.64 -5.36
C ALA A 122 13.54 -6.35 -6.20
N TYR A 123 14.65 -5.62 -6.23
CA TYR A 123 14.81 -4.44 -7.07
C TYR A 123 14.72 -4.78 -8.57
N LEU A 124 15.43 -5.82 -9.02
CA LEU A 124 15.45 -6.24 -10.43
C LEU A 124 14.09 -6.75 -10.91
N ASN A 125 13.32 -7.42 -10.05
CA ASN A 125 11.99 -7.90 -10.38
C ASN A 125 10.95 -6.77 -10.65
N LEU A 126 11.21 -5.57 -10.15
CA LEU A 126 10.34 -4.41 -10.36
C LEU A 126 10.66 -3.64 -11.64
N TYR A 127 11.88 -3.76 -12.13
CA TYR A 127 12.31 -3.12 -13.36
C TYR A 127 12.50 -4.17 -14.45
N ASP A 128 11.72 -4.06 -15.50
CA ASP A 128 11.90 -4.89 -16.70
C ASP A 128 13.37 -4.74 -17.19
N THR A 129 13.95 -5.82 -17.64
CA THR A 129 15.38 -6.09 -17.88
C THR A 129 16.18 -5.03 -18.67
N THR A 130 15.55 -4.00 -19.19
CA THR A 130 16.19 -2.89 -19.93
C THR A 130 16.89 -1.86 -19.01
N VAL A 131 16.67 -1.91 -17.70
CA VAL A 131 17.11 -0.88 -16.73
C VAL A 131 18.32 -1.31 -15.90
N SER A 132 18.98 -2.42 -16.23
CA SER A 132 20.20 -2.87 -15.52
C SER A 132 21.33 -1.83 -15.50
N LYS A 133 21.33 -0.87 -16.43
CA LYS A 133 22.26 0.28 -16.44
C LYS A 133 21.98 1.34 -15.37
N MET A 134 20.79 1.34 -14.77
CA MET A 134 20.46 2.26 -13.67
C MET A 134 21.00 1.80 -12.32
N LEU A 135 21.37 0.53 -12.17
CA LEU A 135 21.97 -0.01 -10.93
C LEU A 135 23.32 0.62 -10.58
N GLU A 136 23.96 1.27 -11.53
CA GLU A 136 25.27 1.92 -11.33
C GLU A 136 25.15 3.38 -10.87
N SER A 137 23.94 3.91 -10.68
CA SER A 137 23.76 5.27 -10.17
C SER A 137 23.83 5.30 -8.64
N GLY A 138 24.50 6.30 -8.07
CA GLY A 138 24.62 6.45 -6.61
C GLY A 138 23.29 6.54 -5.86
N ALA A 139 22.19 6.92 -6.54
CA ALA A 139 20.85 6.93 -5.99
C ALA A 139 20.36 5.50 -5.65
N ASN A 140 20.72 4.51 -6.46
CA ASN A 140 20.32 3.12 -6.24
C ASN A 140 21.07 2.46 -5.08
N GLU A 141 22.34 2.79 -4.90
CA GLU A 141 23.09 2.36 -3.71
C GLU A 141 22.47 2.91 -2.42
N LEU A 142 21.98 4.14 -2.45
CA LEU A 142 21.27 4.71 -1.32
C LEU A 142 19.99 3.92 -1.00
N VAL A 143 19.17 3.58 -2.03
CA VAL A 143 17.97 2.73 -1.87
C VAL A 143 18.33 1.41 -1.20
N LEU A 144 19.31 0.68 -1.75
CA LEU A 144 19.75 -0.60 -1.23
C LEU A 144 20.21 -0.49 0.22
N SER A 145 20.97 0.56 0.57
CA SER A 145 21.47 0.79 1.92
C SER A 145 20.36 1.10 2.92
N VAL A 146 19.35 1.86 2.49
CA VAL A 146 18.17 2.21 3.32
C VAL A 146 17.31 0.97 3.56
N VAL A 147 16.98 0.21 2.50
CA VAL A 147 16.19 -1.03 2.64
C VAL A 147 16.91 -2.04 3.54
N LYS A 148 18.23 -2.22 3.37
CA LYS A 148 19.04 -3.10 4.23
C LYS A 148 18.91 -2.74 5.71
N LYS A 149 18.97 -1.43 6.03
CA LYS A 149 18.77 -0.97 7.41
C LYS A 149 17.38 -1.30 7.95
N TYR A 150 16.33 -1.14 7.15
CA TYR A 150 14.97 -1.48 7.57
C TYR A 150 14.79 -2.98 7.76
N VAL A 151 15.28 -3.80 6.83
CA VAL A 151 15.25 -5.27 6.95
C VAL A 151 15.93 -5.71 8.24
N LYS A 152 17.14 -5.25 8.52
CA LYS A 152 17.84 -5.58 9.77
C LYS A 152 17.08 -5.13 11.02
N LYS A 153 16.47 -3.94 10.99
CA LYS A 153 15.67 -3.46 12.11
C LYS A 153 14.44 -4.33 12.38
N VAL A 154 13.79 -4.82 11.33
CA VAL A 154 12.65 -5.76 11.50
C VAL A 154 13.13 -7.05 12.11
N PHE A 155 14.23 -7.63 11.63
CA PHE A 155 14.78 -8.85 12.20
C PHE A 155 15.21 -8.69 13.66
N GLU A 156 15.82 -7.56 14.03
CA GLU A 156 16.16 -7.26 15.44
C GLU A 156 14.91 -7.13 16.32
N TYR A 157 13.83 -6.56 15.80
CA TYR A 157 12.56 -6.52 16.49
C TYR A 157 11.96 -7.92 16.64
N ASP A 158 11.96 -8.71 15.57
CA ASP A 158 11.39 -10.06 15.54
C ASP A 158 12.14 -11.04 16.49
N LYS A 159 13.42 -10.82 16.74
CA LYS A 159 14.13 -11.56 17.79
C LYS A 159 13.46 -11.44 19.16
N THR A 160 12.78 -10.34 19.43
CA THR A 160 12.05 -10.16 20.70
C THR A 160 10.76 -10.98 20.78
N LEU A 161 10.27 -11.46 19.62
CA LEU A 161 9.07 -12.27 19.50
C LEU A 161 9.35 -13.77 19.38
N CYS A 162 10.62 -14.15 19.17
CA CYS A 162 11.03 -15.53 18.98
C CYS A 162 10.79 -16.41 20.24
N PRO A 163 10.49 -17.72 20.04
CA PRO A 163 10.24 -18.36 18.76
C PRO A 163 8.83 -18.10 18.25
N PHE A 164 8.65 -17.96 16.93
CA PHE A 164 7.34 -17.84 16.30
C PHE A 164 7.30 -18.53 14.93
N GLN A 165 6.10 -18.77 14.42
CA GLN A 165 5.89 -19.38 13.12
C GLN A 165 5.17 -18.39 12.19
N ILE A 166 5.72 -18.19 10.99
CA ILE A 166 5.06 -17.43 9.94
C ILE A 166 3.99 -18.30 9.27
N ILE A 167 2.73 -17.90 9.38
CA ILE A 167 1.59 -18.60 8.78
C ILE A 167 1.38 -18.16 7.33
N SER A 168 1.54 -16.86 7.06
CA SER A 168 1.46 -16.32 5.70
C SER A 168 2.15 -14.97 5.61
N MET A 169 2.63 -14.67 4.39
CA MET A 169 3.15 -13.35 4.02
C MET A 169 2.52 -12.90 2.71
N GLU A 170 2.29 -11.58 2.58
CA GLU A 170 1.77 -10.91 1.37
C GLU A 170 0.53 -11.64 0.81
N LYS A 171 -0.37 -12.06 1.69
CA LYS A 171 -1.54 -12.86 1.32
C LYS A 171 -2.81 -12.04 1.34
N THR A 172 -3.58 -12.16 0.27
CA THR A 172 -4.92 -11.56 0.20
C THR A 172 -5.90 -12.36 1.06
N TYR A 173 -6.57 -11.64 1.96
CA TYR A 173 -7.65 -12.16 2.79
C TYR A 173 -8.97 -11.55 2.39
N ARG A 174 -10.03 -12.36 2.36
CA ARG A 174 -11.38 -11.96 2.04
C ARG A 174 -12.32 -12.37 3.16
N MET A 175 -13.10 -11.42 3.67
CA MET A 175 -14.01 -11.64 4.78
C MET A 175 -15.40 -11.13 4.45
N PRO A 176 -16.47 -11.94 4.60
CA PRO A 176 -17.84 -11.47 4.47
C PRO A 176 -18.24 -10.60 5.68
N ILE A 177 -18.87 -9.47 5.40
CA ILE A 177 -19.47 -8.58 6.41
C ILE A 177 -20.96 -8.46 6.12
N THR A 178 -21.80 -8.78 7.13
CA THR A 178 -23.23 -8.60 7.01
C THR A 178 -23.61 -7.20 7.45
N LEU A 179 -24.23 -6.44 6.57
CA LEU A 179 -24.71 -5.09 6.85
C LEU A 179 -26.16 -5.15 7.37
N PHE A 180 -26.39 -4.52 8.50
CA PHE A 180 -27.68 -4.24 9.10
C PHE A 180 -27.80 -2.72 9.32
N PRO A 181 -28.95 -2.05 9.16
CA PRO A 181 -30.32 -2.53 9.06
C PRO A 181 -30.92 -2.22 7.68
N LEU A 182 -30.82 -3.14 6.78
CA LEU A 182 -31.58 -3.09 5.53
C LEU A 182 -32.82 -3.96 5.68
N LYS A 183 -33.85 -3.73 4.85
CA LYS A 183 -35.06 -4.58 4.82
C LYS A 183 -34.73 -6.06 4.65
N SER A 184 -33.57 -6.36 4.06
CA SER A 184 -32.95 -7.67 4.02
C SER A 184 -31.45 -7.53 4.32
N PRO A 185 -30.79 -8.46 5.04
CA PRO A 185 -29.37 -8.43 5.26
C PRO A 185 -28.62 -8.47 3.93
N MET A 186 -27.62 -7.61 3.78
CA MET A 186 -26.76 -7.58 2.61
C MET A 186 -25.36 -7.99 3.03
N ILE A 187 -24.79 -8.98 2.35
CA ILE A 187 -23.42 -9.41 2.55
C ILE A 187 -22.53 -8.67 1.57
N ILE A 188 -21.52 -8.02 2.07
CA ILE A 188 -20.41 -7.46 1.28
C ILE A 188 -19.12 -8.17 1.68
N HIS A 189 -18.15 -8.21 0.78
CA HIS A 189 -16.85 -8.75 1.08
C HIS A 189 -15.84 -7.61 1.25
N VAL A 190 -15.08 -7.66 2.34
CA VAL A 190 -13.88 -6.84 2.50
C VAL A 190 -12.69 -7.70 2.10
N GLU A 191 -11.81 -7.14 1.27
CA GLU A 191 -10.68 -7.85 0.71
C GLU A 191 -9.44 -6.96 0.78
N GLY A 192 -8.34 -7.50 1.28
CA GLY A 192 -7.08 -6.78 1.39
C GLY A 192 -5.92 -7.70 1.63
N ASP A 193 -4.74 -7.19 1.33
CA ASP A 193 -3.50 -7.91 1.54
C ASP A 193 -3.02 -7.67 2.98
N ILE A 194 -2.54 -8.74 3.62
CA ILE A 194 -1.93 -8.71 4.95
C ILE A 194 -0.46 -9.06 4.76
N ASP A 195 0.40 -8.13 5.16
CA ASP A 195 1.85 -8.25 4.97
C ASP A 195 2.40 -9.51 5.64
N ARG A 196 1.96 -9.80 6.89
CA ARG A 196 2.41 -10.99 7.63
C ARG A 196 1.40 -11.42 8.69
N VAL A 197 1.24 -12.73 8.86
CA VAL A 197 0.47 -13.36 9.93
C VAL A 197 1.36 -14.37 10.64
N ASP A 198 1.55 -14.19 11.94
CA ASP A 198 2.39 -15.03 12.77
C ASP A 198 1.56 -15.81 13.80
N ARG A 199 2.12 -16.93 14.24
CA ARG A 199 1.69 -17.68 15.43
C ARG A 199 2.82 -17.64 16.44
N ILE A 200 2.54 -17.07 17.59
CA ILE A 200 3.43 -17.00 18.74
C ILE A 200 3.08 -18.12 19.72
#